data_3fc02800299b96df5a5934cb39f17def
#
_entry.id   3fc02800299b96df5a5934cb39f17def
#
_cell.length_a   1.000
_cell.length_b   1.000
_cell.length_c   1.000
_cell.angle_alpha   90.00
_cell.angle_beta   90.00
_cell.angle_gamma   90.00
#
_symmetry.space_group_name_H-M   'P 1'
#
loop_
_entity.id
_entity.type
_entity.pdbx_description
1 polymer ?
#
loop_
_entity_poly.entity_id
_entity_poly.type
_entity_poly.pdbx_seq_one_letter_code
_entity_poly.pdbx_strand_id
1 'polypeptide(L)'
;MKRLLFFALLLSFCNTLFAQEIKTDSILTEKQNAEWISEFEKLDYKSEKIAEIKKKIFADTIYKRQKNYCRIVIKNQETIQEAMEIANCECKIVFVLGFKKIAYSLDPNEYPKTHTVLELVTDENIDKITVLKGDIASALYGTNGRCGVVVMYSESRKFKRKIKNVL
;
A
#
# COMPACT_ATOMS: atom_id res chain seq x y z
N MET A 1 6.64 -53.90 10.25
CA MET A 1 5.36 -53.18 10.04
C MET A 1 5.23 -51.89 10.84
N LYS A 2 5.64 -51.76 12.10
CA LYS A 2 5.50 -50.51 12.90
C LYS A 2 6.31 -49.32 12.37
N ARG A 3 7.45 -49.52 11.71
CA ARG A 3 8.30 -48.44 11.17
C ARG A 3 7.74 -47.79 9.88
N LEU A 4 6.99 -48.56 9.08
CA LEU A 4 6.35 -48.05 7.86
C LEU A 4 5.15 -47.13 8.17
N LEU A 5 4.40 -47.39 9.24
CA LEU A 5 3.28 -46.58 9.70
C LEU A 5 3.75 -45.18 10.19
N PHE A 6 4.91 -45.13 10.82
CA PHE A 6 5.48 -43.86 11.31
C PHE A 6 5.90 -42.93 10.16
N PHE A 7 6.44 -43.49 9.06
CA PHE A 7 6.81 -42.72 7.87
C PHE A 7 5.57 -42.19 7.12
N ALA A 8 4.51 -42.98 7.05
CA ALA A 8 3.25 -42.53 6.42
C ALA A 8 2.58 -41.36 7.20
N LEU A 9 2.68 -41.39 8.54
CA LEU A 9 2.14 -40.31 9.39
C LEU A 9 2.97 -39.00 9.25
N LEU A 10 4.30 -39.08 9.11
CA LEU A 10 5.16 -37.92 8.91
C LEU A 10 4.93 -37.26 7.54
N LEU A 11 4.68 -38.02 6.48
CA LEU A 11 4.36 -37.50 5.16
C LEU A 11 3.00 -36.83 5.09
N SER A 12 2.04 -37.26 5.92
CA SER A 12 0.71 -36.63 5.99
C SER A 12 0.74 -35.27 6.68
N PHE A 13 1.66 -35.05 7.63
CA PHE A 13 1.82 -33.75 8.31
C PHE A 13 2.51 -32.68 7.46
N CYS A 14 3.33 -33.06 6.46
CA CYS A 14 3.98 -32.08 5.58
C CYS A 14 3.04 -31.43 4.55
N ASN A 15 1.88 -32.05 4.26
CA ASN A 15 0.95 -31.48 3.26
C ASN A 15 -0.02 -30.46 3.83
N THR A 16 -0.11 -30.28 5.15
CA THR A 16 -1.01 -29.27 5.76
C THR A 16 -0.36 -27.91 5.99
N LEU A 17 0.95 -27.80 5.77
CA LEU A 17 1.68 -26.54 6.01
C LEU A 17 1.83 -25.64 4.79
N PHE A 18 1.38 -26.05 3.60
CA PHE A 18 1.52 -25.27 2.37
C PHE A 18 0.23 -24.67 1.81
N ALA A 19 -0.87 -24.79 2.51
CA ALA A 19 -2.13 -24.14 2.13
C ALA A 19 -2.42 -22.93 3.04
N GLN A 20 -1.46 -22.06 3.28
CA GLN A 20 -1.80 -20.68 3.52
C GLN A 20 -2.16 -20.08 2.16
N GLU A 21 -3.44 -20.16 1.80
CA GLU A 21 -4.04 -19.21 0.87
C GLU A 21 -3.54 -17.84 1.30
N ILE A 22 -2.64 -17.27 0.51
CA ILE A 22 -2.44 -15.83 0.51
C ILE A 22 -3.80 -15.29 0.01
N LYS A 23 -4.71 -15.03 0.94
CA LYS A 23 -5.81 -14.13 0.68
C LYS A 23 -5.18 -12.83 0.27
N THR A 24 -5.02 -12.65 -1.02
CA THR A 24 -4.82 -11.37 -1.66
C THR A 24 -6.15 -10.63 -1.51
N ASP A 25 -6.49 -10.27 -0.28
CA ASP A 25 -7.54 -9.31 -0.04
C ASP A 25 -7.07 -8.03 -0.71
N SER A 26 -7.60 -7.77 -1.89
CA SER A 26 -7.48 -6.51 -2.56
C SER A 26 -8.06 -5.44 -1.64
N ILE A 27 -7.20 -4.82 -0.85
CA ILE A 27 -7.57 -3.83 0.17
C ILE A 27 -7.86 -2.54 -0.56
N LEU A 28 -9.10 -2.30 -0.85
CA LEU A 28 -9.52 -1.20 -1.71
C LEU A 28 -10.61 -0.34 -1.09
N THR A 29 -11.17 -0.76 0.06
CA THR A 29 -12.12 0.07 0.79
C THR A 29 -11.39 1.08 1.67
N GLU A 30 -12.01 2.22 1.92
CA GLU A 30 -11.47 3.25 2.82
C GLU A 30 -11.20 2.69 4.22
N LYS A 31 -12.10 1.86 4.75
CA LYS A 31 -11.96 1.20 6.05
C LYS A 31 -10.73 0.29 6.11
N GLN A 32 -10.55 -0.58 5.12
CA GLN A 32 -9.41 -1.49 5.06
C GLN A 32 -8.08 -0.74 4.93
N ASN A 33 -8.04 0.35 4.15
CA ASN A 33 -6.86 1.20 4.06
C ASN A 33 -6.58 1.95 5.38
N ALA A 34 -7.61 2.39 6.09
CA ALA A 34 -7.45 3.01 7.41
C ALA A 34 -6.92 2.01 8.45
N GLU A 35 -7.41 0.77 8.43
CA GLU A 35 -6.90 -0.32 9.26
C GLU A 35 -5.42 -0.62 8.95
N TRP A 36 -5.07 -0.75 7.65
CA TRP A 36 -3.68 -0.94 7.25
C TRP A 36 -2.77 0.20 7.73
N ILE A 37 -3.20 1.45 7.60
CA ILE A 37 -2.43 2.61 8.08
C ILE A 37 -2.25 2.54 9.60
N SER A 38 -3.29 2.16 10.34
CA SER A 38 -3.21 2.03 11.79
C SER A 38 -2.18 0.98 12.22
N GLU A 39 -2.13 -0.17 11.55
CA GLU A 39 -1.13 -1.21 11.83
C GLU A 39 0.28 -0.76 11.37
N PHE A 40 0.37 -0.10 10.23
CA PHE A 40 1.63 0.43 9.71
C PHE A 40 2.26 1.47 10.65
N GLU A 41 1.46 2.33 11.28
CA GLU A 41 1.95 3.33 12.25
C GLU A 41 2.54 2.70 13.50
N LYS A 42 2.10 1.50 13.91
CA LYS A 42 2.60 0.76 15.07
C LYS A 42 3.98 0.13 14.85
N LEU A 43 4.43 0.02 13.60
CA LEU A 43 5.76 -0.50 13.32
C LEU A 43 6.83 0.45 13.86
N ASP A 44 7.82 -0.08 14.58
CA ASP A 44 8.87 0.72 15.19
C ASP A 44 10.04 0.95 14.24
N TYR A 45 10.43 -0.07 13.51
CA TYR A 45 11.63 -0.03 12.67
C TYR A 45 11.35 0.50 11.27
N LYS A 46 12.20 1.43 10.82
CA LYS A 46 12.11 2.04 9.48
C LYS A 46 12.23 0.99 8.36
N SER A 47 13.07 -0.03 8.54
CA SER A 47 13.22 -1.15 7.60
C SER A 47 11.93 -1.94 7.42
N GLU A 48 11.20 -2.21 8.50
CA GLU A 48 9.90 -2.88 8.46
C GLU A 48 8.85 -2.02 7.75
N LYS A 49 8.82 -0.72 8.06
CA LYS A 49 7.95 0.23 7.36
C LYS A 49 8.20 0.23 5.86
N ILE A 50 9.47 0.24 5.43
CA ILE A 50 9.81 0.19 4.01
C ILE A 50 9.38 -1.14 3.37
N ALA A 51 9.57 -2.26 4.06
CA ALA A 51 9.13 -3.57 3.57
C ALA A 51 7.60 -3.63 3.39
N GLU A 52 6.83 -3.15 4.38
CA GLU A 52 5.37 -3.10 4.30
C GLU A 52 4.87 -2.12 3.22
N ILE A 53 5.52 -0.97 3.03
CA ILE A 53 5.22 -0.06 1.91
C ILE A 53 5.39 -0.78 0.56
N LYS A 54 6.53 -1.44 0.34
CA LYS A 54 6.80 -2.18 -0.89
C LYS A 54 5.74 -3.24 -1.13
N LYS A 55 5.45 -4.07 -0.12
CA LYS A 55 4.43 -5.11 -0.17
C LYS A 55 3.06 -4.55 -0.53
N LYS A 56 2.64 -3.45 0.11
CA LYS A 56 1.35 -2.80 -0.14
C LYS A 56 1.28 -2.22 -1.56
N ILE A 57 2.33 -1.53 -2.03
CA ILE A 57 2.39 -1.00 -3.40
C ILE A 57 2.19 -2.12 -4.42
N PHE A 58 2.84 -3.28 -4.24
CA PHE A 58 2.70 -4.41 -5.15
C PHE A 58 1.33 -5.09 -5.04
N ALA A 59 0.79 -5.24 -3.84
CA ALA A 59 -0.55 -5.78 -3.66
C ALA A 59 -1.61 -4.90 -4.35
N ASP A 60 -1.46 -3.58 -4.29
CA ASP A 60 -2.37 -2.63 -4.89
C ASP A 60 -2.24 -2.53 -6.43
N THR A 61 -1.28 -3.22 -7.07
CA THR A 61 -1.16 -3.25 -8.55
C THR A 61 -2.33 -3.94 -9.23
N ILE A 62 -3.02 -4.83 -8.53
CA ILE A 62 -4.23 -5.49 -9.01
C ILE A 62 -5.33 -4.45 -9.28
N TYR A 63 -5.31 -3.35 -8.54
CA TYR A 63 -6.26 -2.26 -8.68
C TYR A 63 -5.82 -1.29 -9.77
N LYS A 64 -6.53 -1.31 -10.88
CA LYS A 64 -6.45 -0.26 -11.89
C LYS A 64 -7.45 0.81 -11.52
N ARG A 65 -6.96 1.97 -11.07
CA ARG A 65 -7.82 3.12 -10.78
C ARG A 65 -8.76 3.35 -11.97
N GLN A 66 -10.05 3.08 -11.76
CA GLN A 66 -11.04 3.45 -12.75
C GLN A 66 -11.10 4.98 -12.79
N LYS A 67 -11.04 5.55 -13.99
CA LYS A 67 -11.21 7.01 -14.18
C LYS A 67 -12.64 7.47 -13.84
N ASN A 68 -13.52 6.55 -13.52
CA ASN A 68 -14.89 6.81 -13.13
C ASN A 68 -14.90 7.19 -11.66
N TYR A 69 -15.16 8.47 -11.40
CA TYR A 69 -15.44 8.98 -10.07
C TYR A 69 -16.54 8.13 -9.42
N CYS A 70 -16.37 7.84 -8.13
CA CYS A 70 -17.43 7.23 -7.35
C CYS A 70 -18.68 8.13 -7.45
N ARG A 71 -19.69 7.68 -8.17
CA ARG A 71 -20.93 8.41 -8.33
C ARG A 71 -21.81 8.14 -7.14
N ILE A 72 -21.81 9.05 -6.20
CA ILE A 72 -22.70 8.99 -5.03
C ILE A 72 -24.10 9.35 -5.54
N VAL A 73 -25.03 8.41 -5.42
CA VAL A 73 -26.44 8.64 -5.71
C VAL A 73 -27.19 8.64 -4.39
N ILE A 74 -27.59 9.82 -3.93
CA ILE A 74 -28.40 9.95 -2.72
C ILE A 74 -29.82 9.52 -3.07
N LYS A 75 -30.30 8.46 -2.44
CA LYS A 75 -31.67 7.97 -2.53
C LYS A 75 -32.39 8.24 -1.21
N ASN A 76 -33.59 8.84 -1.32
CA ASN A 76 -34.58 8.89 -0.21
C ASN A 76 -34.02 9.25 1.18
N GLN A 77 -33.76 10.52 1.45
CA GLN A 77 -33.42 11.06 2.79
C GLN A 77 -32.15 10.48 3.45
N GLU A 78 -31.34 9.70 2.75
CA GLU A 78 -30.04 9.28 3.23
C GLU A 78 -29.10 10.49 3.38
N THR A 79 -28.30 10.49 4.43
CA THR A 79 -27.23 11.50 4.55
C THR A 79 -26.15 11.24 3.49
N ILE A 80 -25.43 12.30 3.11
CA ILE A 80 -24.28 12.17 2.18
C ILE A 80 -23.30 11.11 2.70
N GLN A 81 -23.15 11.01 4.01
CA GLN A 81 -22.23 10.09 4.67
C GLN A 81 -22.67 8.64 4.53
N GLU A 82 -23.96 8.34 4.74
CA GLU A 82 -24.54 7.02 4.51
C GLU A 82 -24.46 6.62 3.03
N ALA A 83 -24.75 7.54 2.12
CA ALA A 83 -24.63 7.30 0.69
C ALA A 83 -23.17 7.05 0.25
N MET A 84 -22.18 7.62 0.92
CA MET A 84 -20.76 7.36 0.70
C MET A 84 -20.33 5.97 1.21
N GLU A 85 -20.82 5.57 2.37
CA GLU A 85 -20.58 4.23 2.94
C GLU A 85 -21.22 3.13 2.09
N ILE A 86 -22.46 3.35 1.62
CA ILE A 86 -23.18 2.40 0.73
C ILE A 86 -22.50 2.31 -0.64
N ALA A 87 -21.97 3.41 -1.16
CA ALA A 87 -21.32 3.44 -2.47
C ALA A 87 -20.03 2.61 -2.52
N ASN A 88 -19.53 2.14 -1.36
CA ASN A 88 -18.31 1.34 -1.22
C ASN A 88 -17.19 1.83 -2.15
N CYS A 89 -16.92 3.14 -2.08
CA CYS A 89 -16.00 3.81 -2.99
C CYS A 89 -14.58 3.29 -2.74
N GLU A 90 -14.14 2.45 -3.65
CA GLU A 90 -12.76 1.96 -3.65
C GLU A 90 -11.78 3.13 -3.71
N CYS A 91 -10.78 3.10 -2.88
CA CYS A 91 -9.69 4.05 -2.91
C CYS A 91 -8.35 3.39 -2.58
N LYS A 92 -7.27 4.02 -2.97
CA LYS A 92 -5.91 3.51 -2.88
C LYS A 92 -5.06 4.48 -2.07
N ILE A 93 -4.24 3.96 -1.18
CA ILE A 93 -3.24 4.77 -0.50
C ILE A 93 -2.27 5.32 -1.55
N VAL A 94 -1.94 6.60 -1.45
CA VAL A 94 -0.94 7.23 -2.30
C VAL A 94 0.43 7.08 -1.65
N PHE A 95 1.37 6.48 -2.37
CA PHE A 95 2.76 6.38 -1.93
C PHE A 95 3.62 7.37 -2.70
N VAL A 96 4.45 8.12 -1.98
CA VAL A 96 5.27 9.19 -2.53
C VAL A 96 6.70 9.07 -2.06
N LEU A 97 7.65 9.20 -2.98
CA LEU A 97 9.06 9.40 -2.67
C LEU A 97 9.40 10.88 -2.82
N GLY A 98 9.60 11.56 -1.68
CA GLY A 98 9.84 12.98 -1.59
C GLY A 98 11.32 13.33 -1.46
N PHE A 99 11.72 14.42 -2.11
CA PHE A 99 12.99 15.12 -1.94
C PHE A 99 12.71 16.61 -1.73
N LYS A 100 13.70 17.40 -1.30
CA LYS A 100 13.54 18.81 -0.95
C LYS A 100 12.73 19.66 -1.96
N LYS A 101 12.81 19.34 -3.27
CA LYS A 101 12.17 20.15 -4.33
C LYS A 101 11.34 19.32 -5.32
N ILE A 102 11.31 18.00 -5.18
CA ILE A 102 10.66 17.09 -6.14
C ILE A 102 10.06 15.93 -5.35
N ALA A 103 8.93 15.44 -5.82
CA ALA A 103 8.29 14.24 -5.32
C ALA A 103 7.87 13.35 -6.50
N TYR A 104 7.94 12.04 -6.32
CA TYR A 104 7.56 11.04 -7.29
C TYR A 104 6.47 10.16 -6.71
N SER A 105 5.39 9.97 -7.44
CA SER A 105 4.36 8.99 -7.10
C SER A 105 4.88 7.58 -7.38
N LEU A 106 4.62 6.67 -6.46
CA LEU A 106 5.05 5.28 -6.53
C LEU A 106 3.85 4.36 -6.87
N ASP A 107 3.23 4.59 -8.00
CA ASP A 107 2.18 3.74 -8.52
C ASP A 107 2.65 2.98 -9.76
N PRO A 108 2.87 1.66 -9.69
CA PRO A 108 3.33 0.87 -10.84
C PRO A 108 2.35 0.87 -12.01
N ASN A 109 1.06 1.09 -11.76
CA ASN A 109 0.04 1.15 -12.80
C ASN A 109 0.12 2.45 -13.63
N GLU A 110 0.59 3.55 -13.01
CA GLU A 110 0.78 4.83 -13.68
C GLU A 110 2.22 4.99 -14.18
N TYR A 111 3.18 4.48 -13.41
CA TYR A 111 4.62 4.63 -13.64
C TYR A 111 5.32 3.26 -13.62
N PRO A 112 5.46 2.57 -14.75
CA PRO A 112 6.03 1.21 -14.82
C PRO A 112 7.44 1.09 -14.20
N LYS A 113 8.22 2.16 -14.21
CA LYS A 113 9.56 2.20 -13.59
C LYS A 113 9.55 2.22 -12.06
N THR A 114 8.38 2.31 -11.43
CA THR A 114 8.23 2.29 -9.96
C THR A 114 8.89 1.05 -9.36
N HIS A 115 8.83 -0.10 -10.03
CA HIS A 115 9.48 -1.32 -9.56
C HIS A 115 10.98 -1.09 -9.33
N THR A 116 11.68 -0.59 -10.34
CA THR A 116 13.12 -0.31 -10.26
C THR A 116 13.44 0.76 -9.21
N VAL A 117 12.56 1.77 -9.06
CA VAL A 117 12.70 2.77 -8.00
C VAL A 117 12.61 2.12 -6.62
N LEU A 118 11.64 1.22 -6.41
CA LEU A 118 11.45 0.52 -5.12
C LEU A 118 12.62 -0.39 -4.76
N GLU A 119 13.33 -0.97 -5.73
CA GLU A 119 14.55 -1.74 -5.47
C GLU A 119 15.65 -0.87 -4.86
N LEU A 120 15.73 0.40 -5.24
CA LEU A 120 16.70 1.35 -4.73
C LEU A 120 16.32 1.96 -3.36
N VAL A 121 15.06 1.82 -2.93
CA VAL A 121 14.59 2.31 -1.63
C VAL A 121 15.08 1.37 -0.53
N THR A 122 15.92 1.88 0.36
CA THR A 122 16.44 1.19 1.55
C THR A 122 16.33 2.09 2.77
N ASP A 123 16.49 1.56 3.96
CA ASP A 123 16.50 2.32 5.22
C ASP A 123 17.66 3.33 5.31
N GLU A 124 18.77 3.06 4.62
CA GLU A 124 19.90 3.99 4.50
C GLU A 124 19.58 5.21 3.62
N ASN A 125 18.71 5.04 2.62
CA ASN A 125 18.38 6.07 1.65
C ASN A 125 17.16 6.92 2.05
N ILE A 126 16.38 6.46 3.01
CA ILE A 126 15.18 7.15 3.50
C ILE A 126 15.47 7.75 4.88
N ASP A 127 15.31 9.04 5.01
CA ASP A 127 15.50 9.76 6.27
C ASP A 127 14.25 9.71 7.14
N LYS A 128 13.08 9.87 6.53
CA LYS A 128 11.79 9.96 7.26
C LYS A 128 10.65 9.32 6.47
N ILE A 129 9.74 8.68 7.21
CA ILE A 129 8.45 8.21 6.67
C ILE A 129 7.35 8.94 7.45
N THR A 130 6.40 9.52 6.71
CA THR A 130 5.28 10.28 7.28
C THR A 130 3.98 9.79 6.67
N VAL A 131 2.96 9.60 7.50
CA VAL A 131 1.60 9.31 7.08
C VAL A 131 0.77 10.58 7.16
N LEU A 132 0.06 10.91 6.09
CA LEU A 132 -0.92 11.99 6.04
C LEU A 132 -2.30 11.37 5.92
N LYS A 133 -3.26 11.86 6.73
CA LYS A 133 -4.63 11.33 6.82
C LYS A 133 -5.64 12.47 6.79
N GLY A 134 -6.90 12.11 6.47
CA GLY A 134 -8.04 13.04 6.53
C GLY A 134 -7.84 14.31 5.72
N ASP A 135 -8.18 15.45 6.31
CA ASP A 135 -8.18 16.73 5.64
C ASP A 135 -6.81 17.17 5.11
N ILE A 136 -5.74 16.83 5.83
CA ILE A 136 -4.36 17.17 5.41
C ILE A 136 -4.01 16.41 4.12
N ALA A 137 -4.31 15.12 4.06
CA ALA A 137 -4.06 14.32 2.87
C ALA A 137 -4.92 14.80 1.69
N SER A 138 -6.20 15.12 1.94
CA SER A 138 -7.12 15.60 0.93
C SER A 138 -6.76 17.00 0.44
N ALA A 139 -6.29 17.89 1.31
CA ALA A 139 -5.85 19.23 0.94
C ALA A 139 -4.62 19.21 0.02
N LEU A 140 -3.68 18.29 0.25
CA LEU A 140 -2.44 18.21 -0.52
C LEU A 140 -2.55 17.34 -1.79
N TYR A 141 -3.39 16.31 -1.77
CA TYR A 141 -3.47 15.31 -2.85
C TYR A 141 -4.87 15.20 -3.47
N GLY A 142 -5.80 16.08 -3.07
CA GLY A 142 -7.18 16.08 -3.54
C GLY A 142 -7.89 14.77 -3.17
N THR A 143 -8.82 14.34 -4.00
CA THR A 143 -9.58 13.08 -3.82
C THR A 143 -8.68 11.84 -3.78
N ASN A 144 -7.49 11.92 -4.36
CA ASN A 144 -6.50 10.84 -4.32
C ASN A 144 -5.98 10.58 -2.90
N GLY A 145 -5.90 11.61 -2.07
CA GLY A 145 -5.45 11.52 -0.68
C GLY A 145 -6.48 10.97 0.31
N ARG A 146 -7.72 10.73 -0.12
CA ARG A 146 -8.81 10.32 0.78
C ARG A 146 -8.49 9.08 1.61
N CYS A 147 -7.86 8.07 1.02
CA CYS A 147 -7.44 6.86 1.71
C CYS A 147 -6.09 6.96 2.43
N GLY A 148 -5.56 8.17 2.50
CA GLY A 148 -4.26 8.44 3.12
C GLY A 148 -3.11 8.50 2.12
N VAL A 149 -2.03 9.10 2.58
CA VAL A 149 -0.79 9.28 1.81
C VAL A 149 0.39 8.89 2.68
N VAL A 150 1.27 8.04 2.16
CA VAL A 150 2.53 7.68 2.82
C VAL A 150 3.68 8.31 2.07
N VAL A 151 4.40 9.20 2.72
CA VAL A 151 5.54 9.92 2.15
C VAL A 151 6.83 9.38 2.72
N MET A 152 7.66 8.79 1.88
CA MET A 152 9.06 8.47 2.17
C MET A 152 9.92 9.66 1.74
N TYR A 153 10.64 10.28 2.65
CA TYR A 153 11.45 11.46 2.38
C TYR A 153 12.93 11.13 2.41
N SER A 154 13.69 11.69 1.47
CA SER A 154 15.15 11.54 1.40
C SER A 154 15.85 12.88 1.16
N GLU A 155 16.91 13.16 1.94
CA GLU A 155 17.82 14.28 1.76
C GLU A 155 19.03 13.93 0.89
N SER A 156 19.26 12.64 0.63
CA SER A 156 20.42 12.14 -0.10
C SER A 156 20.43 12.62 -1.55
N ARG A 157 21.37 13.51 -1.88
CA ARG A 157 21.59 13.98 -3.26
C ARG A 157 22.04 12.85 -4.18
N LYS A 158 22.81 11.88 -3.66
CA LYS A 158 23.29 10.71 -4.42
C LYS A 158 22.10 9.80 -4.78
N PHE A 159 21.22 9.52 -3.81
CA PHE A 159 20.03 8.74 -4.03
C PHE A 159 19.09 9.44 -5.02
N LYS A 160 18.80 10.73 -4.82
CA LYS A 160 18.00 11.52 -5.76
C LYS A 160 18.50 11.42 -7.20
N ARG A 161 19.84 11.49 -7.41
CA ARG A 161 20.42 11.37 -8.74
C ARG A 161 20.21 9.97 -9.34
N LYS A 162 20.34 8.91 -8.51
CA LYS A 162 20.05 7.54 -8.96
C LYS A 162 18.59 7.41 -9.41
N ILE A 163 17.65 7.91 -8.61
CA ILE A 163 16.21 7.88 -8.94
C ILE A 163 15.93 8.62 -10.25
N LYS A 164 16.51 9.83 -10.41
CA LYS A 164 16.34 10.61 -11.64
C LYS A 164 16.88 9.92 -12.90
N ASN A 165 17.93 9.09 -12.77
CA ASN A 165 18.48 8.34 -13.90
C ASN A 165 17.63 7.10 -14.25
N VAL A 166 16.82 6.60 -13.32
CA VAL A 166 15.90 5.49 -13.55
C VAL A 166 14.62 5.97 -14.22
N LEU A 167 14.11 7.13 -13.79
CA LEU A 167 12.85 7.73 -14.30
C LEU A 167 13.05 8.44 -15.62
#